data_0a6981e0c89c6e1f98966f786954ee37
#
_entry.id   0a6981e0c89c6e1f98966f786954ee37
#
_cell.length_a   1.000
_cell.length_b   1.000
_cell.length_c   1.000
_cell.angle_alpha   90.00
_cell.angle_beta   90.00
_cell.angle_gamma   90.00
#
_symmetry.space_group_name_H-M   'P 1'
#
loop_
_entity.id
_entity.type
_entity.pdbx_description
1 polymer ?
#
loop_
_entity_poly.entity_id
_entity_poly.type
_entity_poly.pdbx_seq_one_letter_code
_entity_poly.pdbx_strand_id
1 'polypeptide(L)'
;MKKVCICGGGNLGHVVTGFLAAHGDCEVSLLTRHPERWQPSLEITTPEGSVLQGTIHQVTADPTEVIPQADIVLLCLPGFSIREVLQQIAPALTPGTAIGSIVSSTGFFFEAFQILPAQTPLFGFQRVPFISRLKEYGRSADLLGYKPNLSIAIEQTDDKETLRATIEQLFKVPVQLLANYYEVSLTNSNPLLHPARLYSLWKDWHEGVVYPEESLFYEQWTVEASNYLIKMDEEFNQLLSVLPVTKGSIPTILDYYESTDAASLTAKLQSIQAFKGIKSPMKKVEGGYVPDFESRYFTEDFPYGLQIVQRLAHQHGVKTPMIDEILRWGMTRLAHQKFNPEGSLLRRQQMRMLDILLEIDKICKKHAIKYWLSRGTLIGAMRHNGFIPWDDDLDIEMMRSDYVRLMDVLPQELPDWLALQDDKTDPNYFYCYAKVRDRRSKMLEQNAYDRMWKEQGIYIDIFPMEQHPIWLHKLTEKTIGHMYKVWRTSTDDAKAIKSVRRIFWLNNSVLYPCLRLFTILYSLFTSKVITSGMGIPFHNPRYEEEIFPLTTHDFEGHQLPVPANADAHLRHIYGDYMQLPDLNKLAPHVGELEFYD
;
A
#
# COMPACT_ATOMS: atom_id res chain seq x y z
N MET A 1 26.94 -16.03 31.43
CA MET A 1 25.90 -16.68 30.61
C MET A 1 25.22 -15.58 29.82
N LYS A 2 25.06 -15.72 28.51
CA LYS A 2 24.41 -14.70 27.65
C LYS A 2 22.92 -14.60 27.98
N LYS A 3 22.37 -13.38 27.90
CA LYS A 3 20.94 -13.13 28.06
C LYS A 3 20.32 -12.88 26.67
N VAL A 4 19.35 -13.71 26.31
CA VAL A 4 18.70 -13.68 25.01
C VAL A 4 17.22 -13.34 25.20
N CYS A 5 16.76 -12.25 24.55
CA CYS A 5 15.35 -11.91 24.50
C CYS A 5 14.76 -12.31 23.15
N ILE A 6 13.76 -13.18 23.15
CA ILE A 6 13.01 -13.55 21.95
C ILE A 6 11.81 -12.62 21.80
N CYS A 7 11.63 -12.02 20.63
CA CYS A 7 10.46 -11.23 20.30
C CYS A 7 9.55 -12.02 19.35
N GLY A 8 8.37 -12.39 19.80
CA GLY A 8 7.36 -13.07 18.99
C GLY A 8 6.91 -14.44 19.51
N GLY A 9 5.60 -14.65 19.56
CA GLY A 9 4.93 -15.83 20.11
C GLY A 9 4.29 -16.76 19.07
N GLY A 10 4.82 -16.80 17.82
CA GLY A 10 4.36 -17.71 16.77
C GLY A 10 4.99 -19.10 16.85
N ASN A 11 4.74 -19.96 15.83
CA ASN A 11 5.33 -21.30 15.73
C ASN A 11 6.85 -21.29 15.96
N LEU A 12 7.54 -20.42 15.22
CA LEU A 12 8.99 -20.30 15.28
C LEU A 12 9.47 -19.78 16.65
N GLY A 13 8.79 -18.75 17.18
CA GLY A 13 9.11 -18.19 18.50
C GLY A 13 9.01 -19.22 19.63
N HIS A 14 8.00 -20.09 19.62
CA HIS A 14 7.90 -21.19 20.61
C HIS A 14 9.07 -22.15 20.51
N VAL A 15 9.38 -22.63 19.30
CA VAL A 15 10.48 -23.61 19.13
C VAL A 15 11.83 -22.99 19.48
N VAL A 16 12.11 -21.76 19.02
CA VAL A 16 13.38 -21.08 19.32
C VAL A 16 13.51 -20.83 20.83
N THR A 17 12.46 -20.31 21.48
CA THR A 17 12.45 -20.07 22.94
C THR A 17 12.71 -21.36 23.72
N GLY A 18 11.94 -22.42 23.43
CA GLY A 18 12.06 -23.69 24.14
C GLY A 18 13.39 -24.40 23.86
N PHE A 19 13.88 -24.36 22.63
CA PHE A 19 15.17 -24.93 22.24
C PHE A 19 16.33 -24.26 22.98
N LEU A 20 16.42 -22.94 22.96
CA LEU A 20 17.49 -22.20 23.62
C LEU A 20 17.43 -22.36 25.14
N ALA A 21 16.25 -22.29 25.73
CA ALA A 21 16.06 -22.45 27.16
C ALA A 21 16.40 -23.89 27.67
N ALA A 22 16.11 -24.92 26.87
CA ALA A 22 16.39 -26.30 27.22
C ALA A 22 17.89 -26.65 27.23
N HIS A 23 18.70 -26.00 26.40
CA HIS A 23 20.14 -26.26 26.33
C HIS A 23 20.95 -25.57 27.43
N GLY A 24 20.40 -24.54 28.07
CA GLY A 24 21.02 -23.90 29.24
C GLY A 24 22.29 -23.07 28.95
N ASP A 25 22.61 -22.80 27.68
CA ASP A 25 23.78 -21.97 27.30
C ASP A 25 23.51 -20.47 27.47
N CYS A 26 22.26 -20.10 27.60
CA CYS A 26 21.82 -18.71 27.81
C CYS A 26 20.58 -18.63 28.71
N GLU A 27 20.38 -17.48 29.31
CA GLU A 27 19.13 -17.11 29.98
C GLU A 27 18.16 -16.55 28.93
N VAL A 28 16.97 -17.14 28.81
CA VAL A 28 16.00 -16.79 27.79
C VAL A 28 14.83 -16.04 28.39
N SER A 29 14.58 -14.81 27.89
CA SER A 29 13.36 -14.03 28.15
C SER A 29 12.51 -13.93 26.89
N LEU A 30 11.21 -13.72 27.03
CA LEU A 30 10.27 -13.62 25.93
C LEU A 30 9.49 -12.31 26.02
N LEU A 31 9.54 -11.52 24.93
CA LEU A 31 8.70 -10.35 24.72
C LEU A 31 7.54 -10.73 23.80
N THR A 32 6.30 -10.68 24.31
CA THR A 32 5.09 -11.09 23.58
C THR A 32 3.88 -10.25 23.99
N ARG A 33 2.91 -10.09 23.11
CA ARG A 33 1.67 -9.34 23.38
C ARG A 33 0.74 -9.99 24.40
N HIS A 34 0.87 -11.30 24.64
CA HIS A 34 0.02 -12.10 25.53
C HIS A 34 0.85 -12.91 26.53
N PRO A 35 1.59 -12.27 27.45
CA PRO A 35 2.44 -12.96 28.42
C PRO A 35 1.66 -13.88 29.36
N GLU A 36 0.41 -13.52 29.67
CA GLU A 36 -0.51 -14.28 30.52
C GLU A 36 -0.87 -15.68 29.99
N ARG A 37 -0.62 -15.92 28.70
CA ARG A 37 -0.91 -17.21 28.04
C ARG A 37 0.28 -18.17 28.05
N TRP A 38 1.42 -17.77 28.62
CA TRP A 38 2.64 -18.56 28.60
C TRP A 38 2.89 -19.23 29.94
N GLN A 39 3.32 -20.51 29.87
CA GLN A 39 3.80 -21.24 31.03
C GLN A 39 5.29 -20.93 31.25
N PRO A 40 5.80 -21.03 32.50
CA PRO A 40 7.22 -20.82 32.78
C PRO A 40 8.15 -21.85 32.13
N SER A 41 7.60 -22.97 31.67
CA SER A 41 8.35 -24.03 30.97
C SER A 41 7.65 -24.41 29.67
N LEU A 42 8.46 -24.57 28.60
CA LEU A 42 8.02 -25.03 27.29
C LEU A 42 8.48 -26.45 27.00
N GLU A 43 7.60 -27.22 26.37
CA GLU A 43 7.89 -28.56 25.88
C GLU A 43 8.07 -28.55 24.37
N ILE A 44 9.25 -28.96 23.89
CA ILE A 44 9.53 -29.04 22.43
C ILE A 44 9.78 -30.49 22.06
N THR A 45 8.89 -31.07 21.26
CA THR A 45 9.08 -32.41 20.71
C THR A 45 10.04 -32.35 19.53
N THR A 46 11.14 -33.11 19.58
CA THR A 46 12.14 -33.19 18.51
C THR A 46 11.72 -34.15 17.39
N PRO A 47 12.35 -34.12 16.20
CA PRO A 47 12.07 -35.08 15.12
C PRO A 47 12.29 -36.54 15.52
N GLU A 48 13.18 -36.79 16.48
CA GLU A 48 13.50 -38.11 17.04
C GLU A 48 12.48 -38.59 18.08
N GLY A 49 11.49 -37.76 18.43
CA GLY A 49 10.45 -38.06 19.41
C GLY A 49 10.83 -37.77 20.86
N SER A 50 12.03 -37.23 21.11
CA SER A 50 12.41 -36.77 22.45
C SER A 50 11.74 -35.43 22.78
N VAL A 51 11.58 -35.13 24.08
CA VAL A 51 11.00 -33.87 24.55
C VAL A 51 12.09 -33.05 25.24
N LEU A 52 12.37 -31.88 24.69
CA LEU A 52 13.18 -30.86 25.34
C LEU A 52 12.28 -30.02 26.25
N GLN A 53 12.75 -29.77 27.48
CA GLN A 53 12.03 -28.95 28.44
C GLN A 53 12.85 -27.71 28.77
N GLY A 54 12.38 -26.55 28.33
CA GLY A 54 13.06 -25.28 28.52
C GLY A 54 12.34 -24.37 29.51
N THR A 55 13.07 -23.87 30.51
CA THR A 55 12.54 -22.91 31.49
C THR A 55 12.81 -21.50 31.01
N ILE A 56 11.76 -20.67 30.86
CA ILE A 56 11.84 -19.28 30.49
C ILE A 56 12.08 -18.44 31.73
N HIS A 57 13.10 -17.56 31.69
CA HIS A 57 13.44 -16.70 32.82
C HIS A 57 12.33 -15.67 33.08
N GLN A 58 11.85 -14.98 32.06
CA GLN A 58 10.79 -13.98 32.16
C GLN A 58 9.96 -13.92 30.89
N VAL A 59 8.65 -13.73 31.03
CA VAL A 59 7.72 -13.47 29.93
C VAL A 59 6.99 -12.16 30.21
N THR A 60 7.05 -11.22 29.28
CA THR A 60 6.44 -9.88 29.46
C THR A 60 5.94 -9.28 28.15
N ALA A 61 5.07 -8.28 28.25
CA ALA A 61 4.69 -7.41 27.16
C ALA A 61 5.44 -6.06 27.20
N ASP A 62 6.13 -5.76 28.30
CA ASP A 62 6.88 -4.51 28.49
C ASP A 62 8.35 -4.69 28.08
N PRO A 63 8.81 -4.04 26.97
CA PRO A 63 10.20 -4.14 26.55
C PRO A 63 11.20 -3.60 27.58
N THR A 64 10.79 -2.66 28.44
CA THR A 64 11.68 -2.06 29.45
C THR A 64 12.13 -3.04 30.53
N GLU A 65 11.41 -4.14 30.72
CA GLU A 65 11.75 -5.17 31.70
C GLU A 65 12.84 -6.15 31.22
N VAL A 66 12.94 -6.39 29.91
CA VAL A 66 13.81 -7.46 29.36
C VAL A 66 14.87 -6.95 28.39
N ILE A 67 14.62 -5.88 27.62
CA ILE A 67 15.53 -5.38 26.60
C ILE A 67 16.82 -4.78 27.21
N PRO A 68 16.78 -3.95 28.28
CA PRO A 68 17.99 -3.36 28.85
C PRO A 68 19.02 -4.38 29.37
N GLN A 69 18.57 -5.61 29.66
CA GLN A 69 19.42 -6.68 30.21
C GLN A 69 19.90 -7.64 29.12
N ALA A 70 19.35 -7.57 27.90
CA ALA A 70 19.62 -8.53 26.84
C ALA A 70 20.99 -8.26 26.18
N ASP A 71 21.82 -9.29 26.03
CA ASP A 71 22.98 -9.28 25.15
C ASP A 71 22.55 -9.42 23.67
N ILE A 72 21.49 -10.20 23.45
CA ILE A 72 20.94 -10.49 22.11
C ILE A 72 19.42 -10.38 22.15
N VAL A 73 18.86 -9.67 21.19
CA VAL A 73 17.42 -9.65 20.92
C VAL A 73 17.19 -10.34 19.57
N LEU A 74 16.31 -11.36 19.55
CA LEU A 74 16.06 -12.18 18.37
C LEU A 74 14.60 -12.08 17.93
N LEU A 75 14.35 -11.52 16.77
CA LEU A 75 13.01 -11.34 16.22
C LEU A 75 12.54 -12.62 15.50
N CYS A 76 11.46 -13.22 15.97
CA CYS A 76 10.75 -14.34 15.35
C CYS A 76 9.38 -13.84 14.85
N LEU A 77 9.38 -12.86 13.95
CA LEU A 77 8.23 -12.06 13.55
C LEU A 77 7.94 -12.13 12.06
N PRO A 78 6.67 -11.98 11.65
CA PRO A 78 6.32 -11.70 10.26
C PRO A 78 6.74 -10.28 9.87
N GLY A 79 6.87 -10.01 8.56
CA GLY A 79 7.35 -8.74 8.01
C GLY A 79 6.58 -7.53 8.53
N PHE A 80 5.25 -7.62 8.60
CA PHE A 80 4.38 -6.53 9.04
C PHE A 80 4.58 -6.11 10.52
N SER A 81 5.17 -6.96 11.36
CA SER A 81 5.40 -6.66 12.78
C SER A 81 6.81 -6.14 13.07
N ILE A 82 7.76 -6.25 12.14
CA ILE A 82 9.16 -5.91 12.38
C ILE A 82 9.33 -4.44 12.74
N ARG A 83 8.79 -3.53 11.93
CA ARG A 83 8.90 -2.08 12.16
C ARG A 83 8.35 -1.68 13.52
N GLU A 84 7.16 -2.14 13.86
CA GLU A 84 6.50 -1.83 15.14
C GLU A 84 7.34 -2.29 16.33
N VAL A 85 7.80 -3.54 16.30
CA VAL A 85 8.59 -4.09 17.40
C VAL A 85 9.96 -3.40 17.51
N LEU A 86 10.63 -3.09 16.39
CA LEU A 86 11.87 -2.30 16.42
C LEU A 86 11.66 -0.92 17.05
N GLN A 87 10.55 -0.25 16.75
CA GLN A 87 10.21 1.04 17.36
C GLN A 87 9.93 0.92 18.87
N GLN A 88 9.30 -0.18 19.30
CA GLN A 88 9.02 -0.44 20.73
C GLN A 88 10.28 -0.73 21.53
N ILE A 89 11.22 -1.51 20.97
CA ILE A 89 12.44 -1.91 21.69
C ILE A 89 13.54 -0.84 21.64
N ALA A 90 13.59 -0.01 20.59
CA ALA A 90 14.66 0.97 20.37
C ALA A 90 14.93 1.89 21.57
N PRO A 91 13.95 2.43 22.30
CA PRO A 91 14.18 3.30 23.47
C PRO A 91 14.79 2.57 24.68
N ALA A 92 14.65 1.23 24.75
CA ALA A 92 15.13 0.41 25.86
C ALA A 92 16.47 -0.27 25.58
N LEU A 93 17.04 -0.09 24.36
CA LEU A 93 18.31 -0.71 23.97
C LEU A 93 19.49 -0.15 24.75
N THR A 94 20.41 -1.05 25.12
CA THR A 94 21.70 -0.68 25.69
C THR A 94 22.84 -0.83 24.67
N PRO A 95 23.92 -0.03 24.77
CA PRO A 95 25.06 -0.16 23.88
C PRO A 95 25.62 -1.59 23.87
N GLY A 96 25.83 -2.17 22.69
CA GLY A 96 26.38 -3.51 22.52
C GLY A 96 25.34 -4.64 22.45
N THR A 97 24.06 -4.37 22.70
CA THR A 97 22.98 -5.35 22.44
C THR A 97 22.91 -5.65 20.95
N ALA A 98 23.04 -6.92 20.58
CA ALA A 98 22.91 -7.37 19.20
C ALA A 98 21.44 -7.67 18.85
N ILE A 99 20.96 -7.16 17.72
CA ILE A 99 19.59 -7.38 17.24
C ILE A 99 19.62 -8.29 16.03
N GLY A 100 18.87 -9.39 16.07
CA GLY A 100 18.79 -10.33 14.96
C GLY A 100 17.37 -10.66 14.52
N SER A 101 17.22 -11.18 13.29
CA SER A 101 15.95 -11.64 12.76
C SER A 101 16.03 -13.03 12.13
N ILE A 102 15.06 -13.85 12.42
CA ILE A 102 14.79 -15.12 11.76
C ILE A 102 13.45 -14.99 10.98
N VAL A 103 13.45 -14.80 9.69
CA VAL A 103 14.49 -14.67 8.66
C VAL A 103 14.65 -13.19 8.23
N SER A 104 15.71 -12.90 7.43
CA SER A 104 15.99 -11.53 6.98
C SER A 104 15.19 -11.11 5.75
N SER A 105 14.65 -12.05 5.00
CA SER A 105 13.87 -11.78 3.77
C SER A 105 12.55 -11.03 3.98
N THR A 106 12.19 -10.75 5.24
CA THR A 106 11.03 -9.95 5.65
C THR A 106 11.32 -8.45 5.75
N GLY A 107 12.45 -7.99 5.23
CA GLY A 107 12.81 -6.57 5.23
C GLY A 107 13.53 -6.08 6.50
N PHE A 108 13.93 -6.97 7.39
CA PHE A 108 14.52 -6.64 8.70
C PHE A 108 15.64 -5.59 8.63
N PHE A 109 16.69 -5.82 7.84
CA PHE A 109 17.82 -4.88 7.79
C PHE A 109 17.42 -3.50 7.30
N PHE A 110 16.53 -3.42 6.31
CA PHE A 110 16.06 -2.14 5.76
C PHE A 110 15.27 -1.31 6.77
N GLU A 111 14.53 -1.96 7.66
CA GLU A 111 13.82 -1.30 8.76
C GLU A 111 14.77 -0.96 9.91
N ALA A 112 15.66 -1.89 10.27
CA ALA A 112 16.61 -1.72 11.38
C ALA A 112 17.54 -0.54 11.14
N PHE A 113 18.08 -0.36 9.94
CA PHE A 113 18.94 0.79 9.59
C PHE A 113 18.25 2.15 9.72
N GLN A 114 16.92 2.20 9.62
CA GLN A 114 16.15 3.44 9.73
C GLN A 114 15.75 3.77 11.17
N ILE A 115 15.60 2.75 12.02
CA ILE A 115 14.98 2.87 13.34
C ILE A 115 16.02 2.81 14.45
N LEU A 116 17.00 1.90 14.32
CA LEU A 116 17.96 1.63 15.38
C LEU A 116 19.18 2.57 15.27
N PRO A 117 19.88 2.84 16.41
CA PRO A 117 21.14 3.59 16.38
C PRO A 117 22.18 2.95 15.43
N ALA A 118 22.94 3.78 14.73
CA ALA A 118 23.89 3.36 13.69
C ALA A 118 25.01 2.41 14.16
N GLN A 119 25.20 2.25 15.47
CA GLN A 119 26.22 1.36 16.07
C GLN A 119 25.60 0.11 16.70
N THR A 120 24.32 -0.17 16.48
CA THR A 120 23.67 -1.37 16.98
C THR A 120 24.13 -2.56 16.15
N PRO A 121 24.80 -3.59 16.71
CA PRO A 121 25.13 -4.80 15.98
C PRO A 121 23.90 -5.49 15.45
N LEU A 122 23.83 -5.71 14.13
CA LEU A 122 22.69 -6.35 13.47
C LEU A 122 23.12 -7.70 12.88
N PHE A 123 22.28 -8.71 13.01
CA PHE A 123 22.48 -9.97 12.30
C PHE A 123 21.15 -10.54 11.77
N GLY A 124 21.25 -11.35 10.73
CA GLY A 124 20.03 -11.91 10.16
C GLY A 124 20.30 -13.26 9.50
N PHE A 125 19.34 -14.15 9.65
CA PHE A 125 19.38 -15.50 9.09
C PHE A 125 18.89 -15.52 7.66
N GLN A 126 19.60 -16.24 6.80
CA GLN A 126 19.18 -16.47 5.41
C GLN A 126 17.93 -17.37 5.34
N ARG A 127 17.87 -18.38 6.21
CA ARG A 127 16.77 -19.37 6.30
C ARG A 127 16.40 -19.62 7.75
N VAL A 128 15.18 -20.12 7.98
CA VAL A 128 14.76 -20.58 9.31
C VAL A 128 15.65 -21.74 9.79
N PRO A 129 16.12 -21.73 11.07
CA PRO A 129 16.92 -22.82 11.61
C PRO A 129 16.09 -24.10 11.80
N PHE A 130 14.79 -23.96 12.03
CA PHE A 130 13.89 -25.05 12.40
C PHE A 130 12.63 -25.06 11.54
N ILE A 131 12.13 -26.25 11.23
CA ILE A 131 10.74 -26.46 10.80
C ILE A 131 9.92 -26.63 12.06
N SER A 132 8.97 -25.74 12.32
CA SER A 132 8.27 -25.63 13.59
C SER A 132 6.76 -25.66 13.43
N ARG A 133 6.06 -26.31 14.36
CA ARG A 133 4.60 -26.34 14.42
C ARG A 133 4.14 -26.19 15.88
N LEU A 134 3.27 -25.24 16.12
CA LEU A 134 2.64 -25.03 17.42
C LEU A 134 1.67 -26.19 17.72
N LYS A 135 1.74 -26.75 18.95
CA LYS A 135 0.75 -27.69 19.51
C LYS A 135 -0.23 -26.95 20.40
N GLU A 136 0.30 -26.41 21.50
CA GLU A 136 -0.49 -25.65 22.47
C GLU A 136 0.22 -24.34 22.78
N TYR A 137 -0.50 -23.23 22.56
CA TYR A 137 0.07 -21.88 22.68
C TYR A 137 0.58 -21.63 24.09
N GLY A 138 1.81 -21.14 24.17
CA GLY A 138 2.50 -20.84 25.43
C GLY A 138 2.95 -22.08 26.23
N ARG A 139 2.80 -23.30 25.69
CA ARG A 139 3.11 -24.54 26.41
C ARG A 139 3.94 -25.52 25.62
N SER A 140 3.55 -25.85 24.39
CA SER A 140 4.24 -26.90 23.63
C SER A 140 4.24 -26.65 22.12
N ALA A 141 5.32 -27.12 21.46
CA ALA A 141 5.48 -27.08 20.01
C ALA A 141 6.30 -28.28 19.50
N ASP A 142 6.16 -28.54 18.19
CA ASP A 142 6.98 -29.53 17.48
C ASP A 142 8.11 -28.84 16.71
N LEU A 143 9.31 -29.32 16.91
CA LEU A 143 10.47 -29.11 16.07
C LEU A 143 10.52 -30.29 15.08
N LEU A 144 10.07 -30.05 13.84
CA LEU A 144 9.90 -31.09 12.82
C LEU A 144 11.17 -31.36 12.01
N GLY A 145 12.16 -30.49 12.10
CA GLY A 145 13.44 -30.66 11.41
C GLY A 145 14.42 -29.54 11.71
N TYR A 146 15.71 -29.86 11.60
CA TYR A 146 16.83 -28.94 11.77
C TYR A 146 17.46 -28.60 10.41
N LYS A 147 18.05 -27.41 10.31
CA LYS A 147 19.03 -27.13 9.25
C LYS A 147 20.42 -27.64 9.69
N PRO A 148 21.15 -28.33 8.82
CA PRO A 148 22.48 -28.88 9.17
C PRO A 148 23.54 -27.77 9.32
N ASN A 149 23.31 -26.61 8.75
CA ASN A 149 24.12 -25.39 8.86
C ASN A 149 23.23 -24.16 8.69
N LEU A 150 23.71 -23.01 9.14
CA LEU A 150 23.05 -21.74 9.02
C LEU A 150 23.96 -20.73 8.33
N SER A 151 23.37 -19.86 7.53
CA SER A 151 24.06 -18.71 6.92
C SER A 151 23.47 -17.44 7.48
N ILE A 152 24.32 -16.51 7.93
CA ILE A 152 23.93 -15.22 8.49
C ILE A 152 24.74 -14.09 7.87
N ALA A 153 24.18 -12.88 7.84
CA ALA A 153 24.96 -11.66 7.66
C ALA A 153 25.00 -10.87 8.96
N ILE A 154 26.10 -10.18 9.20
CA ILE A 154 26.30 -9.33 10.38
C ILE A 154 26.74 -7.95 9.92
N GLU A 155 26.09 -6.91 10.41
CA GLU A 155 26.32 -5.52 10.07
C GLU A 155 26.51 -4.64 11.32
N GLN A 156 27.08 -3.46 11.13
CA GLN A 156 27.26 -2.42 12.16
C GLN A 156 28.12 -2.86 13.37
N THR A 157 29.03 -3.80 13.17
CA THR A 157 30.03 -4.21 14.17
C THR A 157 31.32 -4.66 13.49
N ASP A 158 32.45 -4.39 14.12
CA ASP A 158 33.77 -4.87 13.68
C ASP A 158 34.05 -6.29 14.15
N ASP A 159 33.40 -6.74 15.24
CA ASP A 159 33.58 -8.08 15.81
C ASP A 159 32.50 -9.07 15.32
N LYS A 160 32.48 -9.27 14.00
CA LYS A 160 31.53 -10.21 13.36
C LYS A 160 31.77 -11.65 13.78
N GLU A 161 33.04 -12.03 14.00
CA GLU A 161 33.38 -13.42 14.29
C GLU A 161 32.94 -13.87 15.69
N THR A 162 33.07 -13.02 16.71
CA THR A 162 32.56 -13.33 18.06
C THR A 162 31.04 -13.48 18.06
N LEU A 163 30.32 -12.62 17.33
CA LEU A 163 28.85 -12.76 17.22
C LEU A 163 28.47 -14.03 16.45
N ARG A 164 29.17 -14.34 15.33
CA ARG A 164 28.98 -15.59 14.58
C ARG A 164 29.16 -16.81 15.47
N ALA A 165 30.27 -16.88 16.22
CA ALA A 165 30.56 -17.99 17.13
C ALA A 165 29.54 -18.11 18.25
N THR A 166 29.01 -16.97 18.74
CA THR A 166 27.93 -16.98 19.72
C THR A 166 26.66 -17.59 19.15
N ILE A 167 26.26 -17.22 17.92
CA ILE A 167 25.07 -17.79 17.25
C ILE A 167 25.27 -19.30 16.99
N GLU A 168 26.47 -19.70 16.55
CA GLU A 168 26.83 -21.11 16.35
C GLU A 168 26.67 -21.92 17.67
N GLN A 169 27.16 -21.39 18.79
CA GLN A 169 27.00 -22.00 20.09
C GLN A 169 25.52 -22.14 20.51
N LEU A 170 24.72 -21.10 20.30
CA LEU A 170 23.30 -21.08 20.67
C LEU A 170 22.46 -22.07 19.84
N PHE A 171 22.68 -22.15 18.53
CA PHE A 171 21.88 -23.02 17.67
C PHE A 171 22.45 -24.42 17.44
N LYS A 172 23.65 -24.71 17.98
CA LYS A 172 24.32 -26.04 17.95
C LYS A 172 24.60 -26.58 16.53
N VAL A 173 24.72 -25.72 15.57
CA VAL A 173 25.05 -26.08 14.15
C VAL A 173 26.05 -25.08 13.60
N PRO A 174 26.90 -25.47 12.62
CA PRO A 174 27.85 -24.58 11.99
C PRO A 174 27.17 -23.34 11.39
N VAL A 175 27.77 -22.15 11.60
CA VAL A 175 27.27 -20.87 11.11
C VAL A 175 28.28 -20.24 10.18
N GLN A 176 27.88 -20.01 8.93
CA GLN A 176 28.66 -19.33 7.90
C GLN A 176 28.29 -17.84 7.83
N LEU A 177 29.31 -16.97 7.72
CA LEU A 177 29.11 -15.57 7.40
C LEU A 177 28.97 -15.38 5.88
N LEU A 178 27.92 -14.68 5.48
CA LEU A 178 27.75 -14.15 4.13
C LEU A 178 28.36 -12.74 4.04
N ALA A 179 28.62 -12.28 2.82
CA ALA A 179 29.38 -11.05 2.61
C ALA A 179 28.66 -9.80 3.15
N ASN A 180 27.33 -9.75 3.04
CA ASN A 180 26.52 -8.62 3.49
C ASN A 180 25.04 -8.97 3.64
N TYR A 181 24.27 -8.01 4.15
CA TYR A 181 22.84 -8.18 4.40
C TYR A 181 21.98 -8.37 3.14
N TYR A 182 22.43 -7.95 1.95
CA TYR A 182 21.69 -8.24 0.72
C TYR A 182 21.61 -9.74 0.43
N GLU A 183 22.69 -10.47 0.69
CA GLU A 183 22.76 -11.93 0.43
C GLU A 183 21.80 -12.74 1.31
N VAL A 184 21.55 -12.30 2.55
CA VAL A 184 20.56 -12.95 3.42
C VAL A 184 19.13 -12.47 3.14
N SER A 185 18.96 -11.22 2.70
CA SER A 185 17.64 -10.62 2.51
C SER A 185 16.99 -10.98 1.17
N LEU A 186 17.79 -11.13 0.11
CA LEU A 186 17.31 -11.28 -1.27
C LEU A 186 17.37 -12.71 -1.81
N THR A 187 17.80 -13.68 -1.02
CA THR A 187 17.96 -15.07 -1.47
C THR A 187 16.66 -15.89 -1.48
N ASN A 188 15.56 -15.35 -0.94
CA ASN A 188 14.27 -16.04 -0.92
C ASN A 188 13.56 -15.85 -2.28
N SER A 189 13.25 -16.97 -2.96
CA SER A 189 12.55 -16.94 -4.24
C SER A 189 11.04 -16.61 -4.13
N ASN A 190 10.44 -16.77 -2.96
CA ASN A 190 8.99 -16.58 -2.78
C ASN A 190 8.48 -15.21 -3.24
N PRO A 191 9.19 -14.09 -3.00
CA PRO A 191 8.77 -12.78 -3.48
C PRO A 191 8.62 -12.62 -5.00
N LEU A 192 9.25 -13.50 -5.78
CA LEU A 192 9.08 -13.57 -7.23
C LEU A 192 8.11 -14.70 -7.61
N LEU A 193 8.31 -15.89 -7.02
CA LEU A 193 7.61 -17.12 -7.35
C LEU A 193 6.09 -17.01 -7.09
N HIS A 194 5.71 -16.60 -5.87
CA HIS A 194 4.32 -16.53 -5.48
C HIS A 194 3.55 -15.43 -6.24
N PRO A 195 4.03 -14.17 -6.33
CA PRO A 195 3.37 -13.15 -7.12
C PRO A 195 3.20 -13.51 -8.59
N ALA A 196 4.19 -14.12 -9.24
CA ALA A 196 4.07 -14.58 -10.63
C ALA A 196 2.93 -15.58 -10.81
N ARG A 197 2.80 -16.55 -9.89
CA ARG A 197 1.72 -17.53 -9.91
C ARG A 197 0.36 -16.91 -9.65
N LEU A 198 0.25 -16.09 -8.63
CA LEU A 198 -1.01 -15.42 -8.24
C LEU A 198 -1.52 -14.51 -9.35
N TYR A 199 -0.61 -13.77 -9.99
CA TYR A 199 -0.92 -12.93 -11.13
C TYR A 199 -1.46 -13.75 -12.31
N SER A 200 -0.79 -14.87 -12.66
CA SER A 200 -1.26 -15.75 -13.72
C SER A 200 -2.62 -16.39 -13.46
N LEU A 201 -2.97 -16.61 -12.17
CA LEU A 201 -4.26 -17.17 -11.77
C LEU A 201 -5.40 -16.14 -11.82
N TRP A 202 -5.12 -14.90 -11.40
CA TRP A 202 -6.19 -13.97 -11.02
C TRP A 202 -6.01 -12.54 -11.55
N LYS A 203 -5.13 -12.27 -12.52
CA LYS A 203 -5.01 -10.93 -13.12
C LYS A 203 -6.34 -10.43 -13.70
N ASP A 204 -7.11 -11.31 -14.30
CA ASP A 204 -8.40 -11.02 -14.95
C ASP A 204 -9.61 -11.29 -14.02
N TRP A 205 -9.38 -11.70 -12.77
CA TRP A 205 -10.45 -11.92 -11.82
C TRP A 205 -11.11 -10.60 -11.40
N HIS A 206 -12.43 -10.59 -11.35
CA HIS A 206 -13.24 -9.49 -10.83
C HIS A 206 -14.33 -10.00 -9.90
N GLU A 207 -14.91 -9.13 -9.09
CA GLU A 207 -16.00 -9.44 -8.19
C GLU A 207 -17.16 -10.13 -8.94
N GLY A 208 -17.76 -11.15 -8.30
CA GLY A 208 -18.82 -11.98 -8.90
C GLY A 208 -18.30 -13.24 -9.62
N VAL A 209 -17.01 -13.37 -9.89
CA VAL A 209 -16.42 -14.60 -10.45
C VAL A 209 -16.15 -15.59 -9.33
N VAL A 210 -16.85 -16.73 -9.36
CA VAL A 210 -16.73 -17.84 -8.40
C VAL A 210 -16.18 -19.06 -9.11
N TYR A 211 -15.16 -19.70 -8.55
CA TYR A 211 -14.56 -20.93 -9.07
C TYR A 211 -15.23 -22.15 -8.44
N PRO A 212 -15.53 -23.22 -9.19
CA PRO A 212 -16.21 -24.40 -8.65
C PRO A 212 -15.37 -25.21 -7.66
N GLU A 213 -14.03 -25.12 -7.75
CA GLU A 213 -13.08 -25.86 -6.93
C GLU A 213 -11.82 -25.04 -6.63
N GLU A 214 -11.10 -25.42 -5.56
CA GLU A 214 -9.81 -24.85 -5.24
C GLU A 214 -8.74 -25.41 -6.19
N SER A 215 -7.98 -24.51 -6.84
CA SER A 215 -6.85 -24.91 -7.67
C SER A 215 -5.64 -25.33 -6.81
N LEU A 216 -4.83 -26.26 -7.33
CA LEU A 216 -3.55 -26.62 -6.75
C LEU A 216 -2.46 -25.63 -7.18
N PHE A 217 -1.74 -25.08 -6.22
CA PHE A 217 -0.84 -23.96 -6.46
C PHE A 217 0.33 -24.35 -7.38
N TYR A 218 0.99 -25.47 -7.10
CA TYR A 218 2.16 -25.92 -7.85
C TYR A 218 1.85 -27.01 -8.87
N GLU A 219 1.00 -27.99 -8.55
CA GLU A 219 0.69 -29.09 -9.47
C GLU A 219 -0.06 -28.62 -10.73
N GLN A 220 -0.77 -27.52 -10.62
CA GLN A 220 -1.45 -26.85 -11.75
C GLN A 220 -0.69 -25.59 -12.22
N TRP A 221 0.62 -25.53 -11.98
CA TRP A 221 1.47 -24.45 -12.47
C TRP A 221 1.44 -24.38 -14.00
N THR A 222 1.50 -23.19 -14.58
CA THR A 222 1.37 -23.00 -16.04
C THR A 222 2.64 -22.43 -16.65
N VAL A 223 2.82 -22.66 -17.96
CA VAL A 223 3.90 -22.05 -18.73
C VAL A 223 3.79 -20.51 -18.70
N GLU A 224 2.59 -19.96 -18.66
CA GLU A 224 2.36 -18.53 -18.51
C GLU A 224 2.94 -18.01 -17.19
N ALA A 225 2.68 -18.67 -16.07
CA ALA A 225 3.26 -18.33 -14.78
C ALA A 225 4.79 -18.41 -14.80
N SER A 226 5.36 -19.41 -15.44
CA SER A 226 6.81 -19.53 -15.64
C SER A 226 7.39 -18.38 -16.47
N ASN A 227 6.68 -17.92 -17.50
CA ASN A 227 7.11 -16.77 -18.30
C ASN A 227 7.13 -15.48 -17.48
N TYR A 228 6.12 -15.23 -16.64
CA TYR A 228 6.13 -14.09 -15.71
C TYR A 228 7.31 -14.20 -14.74
N LEU A 229 7.49 -15.37 -14.13
CA LEU A 229 8.56 -15.60 -13.16
C LEU A 229 9.96 -15.39 -13.78
N ILE A 230 10.21 -15.90 -14.99
CA ILE A 230 11.49 -15.71 -15.69
C ILE A 230 11.75 -14.23 -15.97
N LYS A 231 10.76 -13.49 -16.48
CA LYS A 231 10.90 -12.04 -16.72
C LYS A 231 11.21 -11.26 -15.45
N MET A 232 10.50 -11.57 -14.35
CA MET A 232 10.79 -10.95 -13.05
C MET A 232 12.19 -11.28 -12.55
N ASP A 233 12.64 -12.52 -12.76
CA ASP A 233 13.98 -12.97 -12.38
C ASP A 233 15.09 -12.31 -13.21
N GLU A 234 14.85 -12.07 -14.50
CA GLU A 234 15.75 -11.30 -15.36
C GLU A 234 15.94 -9.86 -14.84
N GLU A 235 14.83 -9.18 -14.47
CA GLU A 235 14.86 -7.85 -13.86
C GLU A 235 15.56 -7.85 -12.50
N PHE A 236 15.28 -8.86 -11.68
CA PHE A 236 15.93 -9.06 -10.38
C PHE A 236 17.44 -9.30 -10.52
N ASN A 237 17.87 -10.09 -11.49
CA ASN A 237 19.29 -10.31 -11.75
C ASN A 237 20.00 -9.05 -12.26
N GLN A 238 19.31 -8.16 -13.00
CA GLN A 238 19.86 -6.84 -13.32
C GLN A 238 20.08 -6.02 -12.04
N LEU A 239 19.15 -6.05 -11.07
CA LEU A 239 19.36 -5.42 -9.75
C LEU A 239 20.57 -6.05 -9.02
N LEU A 240 20.66 -7.38 -8.95
CA LEU A 240 21.79 -8.05 -8.29
C LEU A 240 23.14 -7.66 -8.90
N SER A 241 23.19 -7.37 -10.21
CA SER A 241 24.42 -6.97 -10.89
C SER A 241 24.98 -5.60 -10.46
N VAL A 242 24.15 -4.73 -9.90
CA VAL A 242 24.53 -3.40 -9.40
C VAL A 242 24.65 -3.32 -7.87
N LEU A 243 24.18 -4.35 -7.16
CA LEU A 243 24.33 -4.47 -5.71
C LEU A 243 25.67 -5.14 -5.34
N PRO A 244 26.23 -4.88 -4.15
CA PRO A 244 27.48 -5.48 -3.69
C PRO A 244 27.31 -6.94 -3.23
N VAL A 245 26.59 -7.75 -4.01
CA VAL A 245 26.46 -9.19 -3.74
C VAL A 245 27.55 -10.00 -4.43
N THR A 246 27.98 -11.08 -3.79
CA THR A 246 28.95 -11.99 -4.38
C THR A 246 28.35 -12.63 -5.62
N LYS A 247 29.06 -12.56 -6.75
CA LYS A 247 28.58 -13.15 -8.02
C LYS A 247 28.23 -14.63 -7.84
N GLY A 248 27.00 -15.00 -8.12
CA GLY A 248 26.50 -16.38 -8.03
C GLY A 248 26.07 -16.81 -6.62
N SER A 249 26.12 -15.92 -5.60
CA SER A 249 25.59 -16.23 -4.26
C SER A 249 24.07 -16.39 -4.24
N ILE A 250 23.39 -15.72 -5.17
CA ILE A 250 21.96 -15.86 -5.42
C ILE A 250 21.81 -16.36 -6.86
N PRO A 251 21.43 -17.65 -7.05
CA PRO A 251 21.26 -18.23 -8.38
C PRO A 251 20.01 -17.68 -9.08
N THR A 252 19.98 -17.72 -10.40
CA THR A 252 18.76 -17.45 -11.16
C THR A 252 17.69 -18.49 -10.83
N ILE A 253 16.44 -18.16 -11.08
CA ILE A 253 15.32 -19.11 -10.87
C ILE A 253 15.51 -20.36 -11.75
N LEU A 254 15.99 -20.21 -12.97
CA LEU A 254 16.27 -21.35 -13.86
C LEU A 254 17.38 -22.25 -13.30
N ASP A 255 18.48 -21.68 -12.82
CA ASP A 255 19.56 -22.45 -12.19
C ASP A 255 19.08 -23.11 -10.90
N TYR A 256 18.34 -22.38 -10.05
CA TYR A 256 17.85 -22.92 -8.78
C TYR A 256 16.92 -24.12 -8.95
N TYR A 257 16.08 -24.11 -9.99
CA TYR A 257 15.15 -25.20 -10.29
C TYR A 257 15.70 -26.16 -11.38
N GLU A 258 16.99 -26.09 -11.74
CA GLU A 258 17.62 -26.98 -12.73
C GLU A 258 16.84 -27.03 -14.05
N SER A 259 16.45 -25.87 -14.55
CA SER A 259 15.61 -25.70 -15.73
C SER A 259 16.29 -24.79 -16.75
N THR A 260 15.85 -24.83 -18.01
CA THR A 260 16.46 -24.06 -19.11
C THR A 260 15.49 -23.08 -19.77
N ASP A 261 14.18 -23.28 -19.57
CA ASP A 261 13.12 -22.48 -20.17
C ASP A 261 11.81 -22.59 -19.36
N ALA A 262 10.78 -21.89 -19.80
CA ALA A 262 9.48 -21.86 -19.13
C ALA A 262 8.78 -23.23 -19.09
N ALA A 263 8.96 -24.06 -20.10
CA ALA A 263 8.33 -25.39 -20.15
C ALA A 263 8.99 -26.36 -19.15
N SER A 264 10.32 -26.40 -19.12
CA SER A 264 11.09 -27.23 -18.17
C SER A 264 10.93 -26.75 -16.74
N LEU A 265 10.88 -25.42 -16.50
CA LEU A 265 10.58 -24.84 -15.18
C LEU A 265 9.18 -25.25 -14.70
N THR A 266 8.18 -25.19 -15.58
CA THR A 266 6.82 -25.64 -15.28
C THR A 266 6.79 -27.11 -14.86
N ALA A 267 7.39 -27.98 -15.66
CA ALA A 267 7.46 -29.42 -15.36
C ALA A 267 8.20 -29.69 -14.04
N LYS A 268 9.29 -28.97 -13.77
CA LYS A 268 10.06 -29.09 -12.52
C LYS A 268 9.20 -28.72 -11.31
N LEU A 269 8.55 -27.55 -11.32
CA LEU A 269 7.71 -27.09 -10.20
C LEU A 269 6.55 -28.05 -9.92
N GLN A 270 5.89 -28.58 -10.96
CA GLN A 270 4.83 -29.58 -10.84
C GLN A 270 5.31 -30.91 -10.24
N SER A 271 6.59 -31.26 -10.43
CA SER A 271 7.15 -32.56 -10.01
C SER A 271 7.64 -32.61 -8.58
N ILE A 272 7.86 -31.47 -7.91
CA ILE A 272 8.45 -31.40 -6.56
C ILE A 272 7.50 -32.02 -5.54
N GLN A 273 7.92 -33.11 -4.89
CA GLN A 273 7.08 -33.84 -3.93
C GLN A 273 6.63 -32.99 -2.74
N ALA A 274 7.51 -32.08 -2.26
CA ALA A 274 7.20 -31.19 -1.14
C ALA A 274 6.10 -30.16 -1.46
N PHE A 275 5.77 -29.97 -2.75
CA PHE A 275 4.76 -29.04 -3.22
C PHE A 275 3.39 -29.69 -3.48
N LYS A 276 3.32 -31.01 -3.40
CA LYS A 276 2.08 -31.73 -3.68
C LYS A 276 0.97 -31.42 -2.68
N GLY A 277 -0.24 -31.27 -3.19
CA GLY A 277 -1.45 -31.01 -2.41
C GLY A 277 -1.55 -29.58 -1.87
N ILE A 278 -0.57 -28.70 -2.15
CA ILE A 278 -0.65 -27.30 -1.74
C ILE A 278 -1.72 -26.58 -2.57
N LYS A 279 -2.76 -26.12 -1.91
CA LYS A 279 -3.86 -25.38 -2.53
C LYS A 279 -3.48 -23.93 -2.76
N SER A 280 -4.05 -23.34 -3.81
CA SER A 280 -3.99 -21.88 -4.01
C SER A 280 -4.75 -21.17 -2.88
N PRO A 281 -4.35 -19.94 -2.50
CA PRO A 281 -5.02 -19.23 -1.42
C PRO A 281 -6.41 -18.76 -1.84
N MET A 282 -7.41 -19.57 -1.53
CA MET A 282 -8.81 -19.34 -1.84
C MET A 282 -9.68 -19.48 -0.60
N LYS A 283 -10.76 -18.72 -0.52
CA LYS A 283 -11.79 -18.84 0.53
C LYS A 283 -13.09 -19.37 -0.05
N LYS A 284 -13.77 -20.20 0.74
CA LYS A 284 -15.05 -20.79 0.36
C LYS A 284 -16.17 -19.76 0.48
N VAL A 285 -17.00 -19.67 -0.54
CA VAL A 285 -18.21 -18.83 -0.59
C VAL A 285 -19.41 -19.67 -1.05
N GLU A 286 -20.59 -19.08 -1.10
CA GLU A 286 -21.74 -19.71 -1.70
C GLU A 286 -21.49 -19.96 -3.21
N GLY A 287 -21.68 -21.18 -3.65
CA GLY A 287 -21.43 -21.60 -5.04
C GLY A 287 -19.99 -21.99 -5.38
N GLY A 288 -19.01 -21.88 -4.46
CA GLY A 288 -17.65 -22.33 -4.75
C GLY A 288 -16.56 -21.59 -3.97
N TYR A 289 -15.57 -21.05 -4.67
CA TYR A 289 -14.37 -20.44 -4.10
C TYR A 289 -14.03 -19.13 -4.80
N VAL A 290 -13.46 -18.20 -4.05
CA VAL A 290 -12.89 -16.93 -4.56
C VAL A 290 -11.45 -16.76 -4.06
N PRO A 291 -10.60 -15.94 -4.72
CA PRO A 291 -9.26 -15.65 -4.22
C PRO A 291 -9.27 -15.10 -2.80
N ASP A 292 -8.33 -15.56 -1.98
CA ASP A 292 -8.11 -15.02 -0.63
C ASP A 292 -6.94 -14.02 -0.63
N PHE A 293 -7.26 -12.75 -0.84
CA PHE A 293 -6.28 -11.66 -0.84
C PHE A 293 -5.75 -11.32 0.57
N GLU A 294 -6.32 -11.90 1.64
CA GLU A 294 -5.83 -11.77 3.02
C GLU A 294 -4.78 -12.83 3.37
N SER A 295 -4.58 -13.80 2.50
CA SER A 295 -3.59 -14.87 2.71
C SER A 295 -2.17 -14.30 2.82
N ARG A 296 -1.28 -15.06 3.47
CA ARG A 296 0.14 -14.68 3.62
C ARG A 296 0.87 -14.53 2.29
N TYR A 297 0.43 -15.18 1.23
CA TYR A 297 0.95 -14.99 -0.11
C TYR A 297 0.81 -13.54 -0.60
N PHE A 298 -0.26 -12.86 -0.20
CA PHE A 298 -0.46 -11.44 -0.49
C PHE A 298 0.12 -10.53 0.59
N THR A 299 -0.16 -10.80 1.86
CA THR A 299 0.17 -9.89 2.96
C THR A 299 1.65 -9.90 3.35
N GLU A 300 2.44 -10.89 2.93
CA GLU A 300 3.87 -10.98 3.16
C GLU A 300 4.69 -10.77 1.89
N ASP A 301 4.44 -11.57 0.83
CA ASP A 301 5.35 -11.62 -0.31
C ASP A 301 5.29 -10.35 -1.19
N PHE A 302 4.14 -9.65 -1.26
CA PHE A 302 4.05 -8.39 -1.97
C PHE A 302 4.69 -7.22 -1.19
N PRO A 303 4.22 -6.83 0.03
CA PRO A 303 4.74 -5.64 0.71
C PRO A 303 6.12 -5.83 1.35
N TYR A 304 6.42 -7.04 1.84
CA TYR A 304 7.67 -7.33 2.56
C TYR A 304 8.66 -8.20 1.76
N GLY A 305 8.37 -8.41 0.48
CA GLY A 305 9.21 -9.14 -0.46
C GLY A 305 9.38 -8.36 -1.75
N LEU A 306 8.42 -8.45 -2.68
CA LEU A 306 8.49 -7.87 -4.03
C LEU A 306 8.65 -6.33 -4.02
N GLN A 307 7.98 -5.63 -3.10
CA GLN A 307 8.10 -4.17 -2.96
C GLN A 307 9.51 -3.75 -2.52
N ILE A 308 10.21 -4.57 -1.72
CA ILE A 308 11.60 -4.30 -1.34
C ILE A 308 12.50 -4.41 -2.58
N VAL A 309 12.31 -5.44 -3.40
CA VAL A 309 13.06 -5.62 -4.66
C VAL A 309 12.84 -4.43 -5.59
N GLN A 310 11.59 -4.02 -5.82
CA GLN A 310 11.26 -2.86 -6.63
C GLN A 310 11.92 -1.58 -6.12
N ARG A 311 11.78 -1.29 -4.81
CA ARG A 311 12.36 -0.10 -4.20
C ARG A 311 13.88 -0.05 -4.38
N LEU A 312 14.56 -1.17 -4.18
CA LEU A 312 16.00 -1.25 -4.40
C LEU A 312 16.35 -1.02 -5.87
N ALA A 313 15.61 -1.62 -6.80
CA ALA A 313 15.81 -1.43 -8.24
C ALA A 313 15.68 0.05 -8.62
N HIS A 314 14.63 0.73 -8.19
CA HIS A 314 14.43 2.15 -8.45
C HIS A 314 15.53 3.02 -7.83
N GLN A 315 15.98 2.73 -6.61
CA GLN A 315 17.09 3.43 -5.94
C GLN A 315 18.41 3.32 -6.71
N HIS A 316 18.62 2.20 -7.42
CA HIS A 316 19.81 1.94 -8.23
C HIS A 316 19.62 2.21 -9.74
N GLY A 317 18.48 2.80 -10.15
CA GLY A 317 18.19 3.14 -11.53
C GLY A 317 17.92 1.95 -12.46
N VAL A 318 17.59 0.78 -11.90
CA VAL A 318 17.23 -0.43 -12.64
C VAL A 318 15.73 -0.42 -12.97
N LYS A 319 15.39 -0.65 -14.24
CA LYS A 319 14.01 -0.73 -14.70
C LYS A 319 13.44 -2.11 -14.44
N THR A 320 12.23 -2.16 -13.87
CA THR A 320 11.56 -3.41 -13.49
C THR A 320 10.09 -3.45 -13.95
N PRO A 321 9.81 -3.33 -15.27
CA PRO A 321 8.43 -3.18 -15.75
C PRO A 321 7.51 -4.35 -15.39
N MET A 322 8.00 -5.59 -15.38
CA MET A 322 7.20 -6.77 -15.01
C MET A 322 6.97 -6.83 -13.50
N ILE A 323 8.02 -6.57 -12.70
CA ILE A 323 7.89 -6.47 -11.24
C ILE A 323 6.93 -5.34 -10.86
N ASP A 324 7.04 -4.17 -11.52
CA ASP A 324 6.17 -3.01 -11.29
C ASP A 324 4.71 -3.33 -11.59
N GLU A 325 4.44 -4.04 -12.69
CA GLU A 325 3.09 -4.44 -13.09
C GLU A 325 2.46 -5.40 -12.08
N ILE A 326 3.17 -6.47 -11.73
CA ILE A 326 2.68 -7.50 -10.82
C ILE A 326 2.54 -6.96 -9.39
N LEU A 327 3.51 -6.15 -8.94
CA LEU A 327 3.43 -5.52 -7.61
C LEU A 327 2.23 -4.59 -7.51
N ARG A 328 2.00 -3.72 -8.50
CA ARG A 328 0.86 -2.83 -8.56
C ARG A 328 -0.45 -3.59 -8.48
N TRP A 329 -0.60 -4.65 -9.28
CA TRP A 329 -1.78 -5.51 -9.24
C TRP A 329 -2.00 -6.10 -7.84
N GLY A 330 -1.02 -6.74 -7.24
CA GLY A 330 -1.15 -7.38 -5.93
C GLY A 330 -1.43 -6.39 -4.80
N MET A 331 -0.74 -5.24 -4.80
CA MET A 331 -0.97 -4.19 -3.80
C MET A 331 -2.35 -3.54 -3.95
N THR A 332 -2.87 -3.41 -5.18
CA THR A 332 -4.24 -2.96 -5.42
C THR A 332 -5.25 -3.94 -4.82
N ARG A 333 -5.07 -5.25 -5.01
CA ARG A 333 -5.95 -6.28 -4.40
C ARG A 333 -5.91 -6.23 -2.87
N LEU A 334 -4.72 -6.11 -2.28
CA LEU A 334 -4.56 -5.91 -0.83
C LEU A 334 -5.26 -4.66 -0.31
N ALA A 335 -5.12 -3.56 -1.02
CA ALA A 335 -5.73 -2.29 -0.65
C ALA A 335 -7.27 -2.35 -0.73
N HIS A 336 -7.82 -2.94 -1.79
CA HIS A 336 -9.26 -3.17 -1.90
C HIS A 336 -9.77 -4.01 -0.73
N GLN A 337 -9.13 -5.13 -0.42
CA GLN A 337 -9.54 -5.98 0.69
C GLN A 337 -9.48 -5.28 2.05
N LYS A 338 -8.46 -4.44 2.28
CA LYS A 338 -8.26 -3.75 3.56
C LYS A 338 -9.17 -2.54 3.74
N PHE A 339 -9.31 -1.70 2.72
CA PHE A 339 -9.98 -0.40 2.82
C PHE A 339 -11.36 -0.39 2.19
N ASN A 340 -11.61 -1.28 1.23
CA ASN A 340 -12.80 -1.25 0.40
C ASN A 340 -13.30 -2.66 0.04
N PRO A 341 -13.54 -3.54 1.04
CA PRO A 341 -14.09 -4.86 0.76
C PRO A 341 -15.48 -4.74 0.12
N GLU A 342 -15.87 -5.76 -0.62
CA GLU A 342 -17.19 -5.85 -1.25
C GLU A 342 -18.31 -5.56 -0.23
N GLY A 343 -19.26 -4.70 -0.61
CA GLY A 343 -20.37 -4.28 0.25
C GLY A 343 -20.00 -3.27 1.34
N SER A 344 -18.73 -2.80 1.41
CA SER A 344 -18.37 -1.73 2.32
C SER A 344 -19.10 -0.42 2.01
N LEU A 345 -19.29 0.43 3.03
CA LEU A 345 -19.89 1.75 2.83
C LEU A 345 -19.09 2.60 1.82
N LEU A 346 -17.76 2.53 1.87
CA LEU A 346 -16.90 3.23 0.93
C LEU A 346 -17.09 2.72 -0.50
N ARG A 347 -17.18 1.39 -0.71
CA ARG A 347 -17.41 0.85 -2.06
C ARG A 347 -18.78 1.25 -2.59
N ARG A 348 -19.82 1.20 -1.77
CA ARG A 348 -21.15 1.69 -2.14
C ARG A 348 -21.14 3.16 -2.51
N GLN A 349 -20.40 3.99 -1.78
CA GLN A 349 -20.18 5.41 -2.10
C GLN A 349 -19.49 5.58 -3.46
N GLN A 350 -18.37 4.87 -3.69
CA GLN A 350 -17.64 4.92 -4.96
C GLN A 350 -18.51 4.52 -6.15
N MET A 351 -19.26 3.42 -6.02
CA MET A 351 -20.18 3.00 -7.10
C MET A 351 -21.29 4.01 -7.34
N ARG A 352 -21.80 4.67 -6.29
CA ARG A 352 -22.78 5.77 -6.44
C ARG A 352 -22.17 7.00 -7.14
N MET A 353 -20.90 7.35 -6.85
CA MET A 353 -20.18 8.41 -7.57
C MET A 353 -19.97 8.03 -9.04
N LEU A 354 -19.68 6.77 -9.34
CA LEU A 354 -19.60 6.26 -10.72
C LEU A 354 -20.93 6.44 -11.44
N ASP A 355 -22.07 6.08 -10.83
CA ASP A 355 -23.40 6.28 -11.42
C ASP A 355 -23.64 7.75 -11.78
N ILE A 356 -23.25 8.69 -10.89
CA ILE A 356 -23.35 10.12 -11.16
C ILE A 356 -22.47 10.50 -12.35
N LEU A 357 -21.21 10.04 -12.39
CA LEU A 357 -20.28 10.33 -13.46
C LEU A 357 -20.78 9.82 -14.81
N LEU A 358 -21.36 8.62 -14.86
CA LEU A 358 -21.90 8.06 -16.11
C LEU A 358 -23.09 8.85 -16.65
N GLU A 359 -23.95 9.40 -15.79
CA GLU A 359 -25.02 10.31 -16.24
C GLU A 359 -24.45 11.63 -16.77
N ILE A 360 -23.43 12.19 -16.10
CA ILE A 360 -22.74 13.39 -16.60
C ILE A 360 -22.03 13.11 -17.94
N ASP A 361 -21.35 11.98 -18.08
CA ASP A 361 -20.69 11.57 -19.34
C ASP A 361 -21.69 11.48 -20.50
N LYS A 362 -22.87 10.89 -20.26
CA LYS A 362 -23.95 10.80 -21.23
C LYS A 362 -24.42 12.20 -21.70
N ILE A 363 -24.62 13.12 -20.75
CA ILE A 363 -25.00 14.51 -21.04
C ILE A 363 -23.88 15.22 -21.80
N CYS A 364 -22.63 15.10 -21.37
CA CYS A 364 -21.48 15.69 -22.02
C CYS A 364 -21.33 15.21 -23.49
N LYS A 365 -21.47 13.90 -23.74
CA LYS A 365 -21.45 13.31 -25.09
C LYS A 365 -22.58 13.87 -25.96
N LYS A 366 -23.81 13.96 -25.44
CA LYS A 366 -24.98 14.49 -26.14
C LYS A 366 -24.78 15.95 -26.60
N HIS A 367 -24.13 16.77 -25.77
CA HIS A 367 -23.93 18.20 -26.03
C HIS A 367 -22.53 18.55 -26.55
N ALA A 368 -21.69 17.56 -26.90
CA ALA A 368 -20.31 17.75 -27.33
C ALA A 368 -19.49 18.64 -26.37
N ILE A 369 -19.65 18.40 -25.05
CA ILE A 369 -18.93 19.05 -23.96
C ILE A 369 -17.73 18.16 -23.61
N LYS A 370 -16.54 18.76 -23.53
CA LYS A 370 -15.29 18.04 -23.20
C LYS A 370 -14.97 18.15 -21.73
N TYR A 371 -14.66 17.03 -21.11
CA TYR A 371 -14.15 16.92 -19.73
C TYR A 371 -13.09 15.83 -19.67
N TRP A 372 -12.37 15.72 -18.57
CA TRP A 372 -11.44 14.63 -18.29
C TRP A 372 -11.42 14.29 -16.80
N LEU A 373 -11.09 13.02 -16.48
CA LEU A 373 -10.82 12.59 -15.12
C LEU A 373 -9.61 13.33 -14.57
N SER A 374 -9.65 13.74 -13.31
CA SER A 374 -8.64 14.58 -12.71
C SER A 374 -8.22 14.12 -11.32
N ARG A 375 -7.12 14.66 -10.81
CA ARG A 375 -6.65 14.53 -9.43
C ARG A 375 -6.58 13.07 -8.97
N GLY A 376 -7.15 12.76 -7.77
CA GLY A 376 -7.24 11.40 -7.23
C GLY A 376 -7.91 10.43 -8.19
N THR A 377 -8.98 10.86 -8.86
CA THR A 377 -9.70 10.04 -9.85
C THR A 377 -8.84 9.66 -11.05
N LEU A 378 -8.01 10.58 -11.55
CA LEU A 378 -7.08 10.27 -12.65
C LEU A 378 -5.94 9.34 -12.17
N ILE A 379 -5.41 9.54 -10.95
CA ILE A 379 -4.45 8.61 -10.36
C ILE A 379 -5.10 7.21 -10.25
N GLY A 380 -6.34 7.15 -9.81
CA GLY A 380 -7.13 5.93 -9.74
C GLY A 380 -7.24 5.22 -11.09
N ALA A 381 -7.65 5.94 -12.14
CA ALA A 381 -7.70 5.42 -13.50
C ALA A 381 -6.36 4.82 -13.94
N MET A 382 -5.28 5.57 -13.83
CA MET A 382 -3.96 5.17 -14.32
C MET A 382 -3.27 4.09 -13.49
N ARG A 383 -3.54 4.04 -12.18
CA ARG A 383 -2.86 3.13 -11.25
C ARG A 383 -3.68 1.91 -10.87
N HIS A 384 -5.01 2.03 -10.83
CA HIS A 384 -5.92 1.01 -10.31
C HIS A 384 -6.97 0.55 -11.33
N ASN A 385 -7.08 1.19 -12.50
CA ASN A 385 -8.16 1.04 -13.48
C ASN A 385 -9.56 1.31 -12.87
N GLY A 386 -9.62 2.20 -11.87
CA GLY A 386 -10.82 2.51 -11.10
C GLY A 386 -10.49 3.46 -9.97
N PHE A 387 -11.32 3.49 -8.93
CA PHE A 387 -11.05 4.30 -7.75
C PHE A 387 -9.76 3.89 -7.05
N ILE A 388 -9.08 4.87 -6.43
CA ILE A 388 -8.11 4.56 -5.39
C ILE A 388 -8.87 3.88 -4.26
N PRO A 389 -8.45 2.68 -3.76
CA PRO A 389 -9.25 1.89 -2.82
C PRO A 389 -9.66 2.59 -1.52
N TRP A 390 -8.93 3.61 -1.10
CA TRP A 390 -9.18 4.37 0.15
C TRP A 390 -9.71 5.78 -0.10
N ASP A 391 -10.04 6.13 -1.36
CA ASP A 391 -10.48 7.46 -1.75
C ASP A 391 -12.01 7.58 -1.70
N ASP A 392 -12.51 8.70 -1.24
CA ASP A 392 -13.93 8.96 -1.00
C ASP A 392 -14.48 10.14 -1.83
N ASP A 393 -13.71 10.59 -2.84
CA ASP A 393 -14.12 11.64 -3.77
C ASP A 393 -13.95 11.22 -5.25
N LEU A 394 -14.59 11.98 -6.15
CA LEU A 394 -14.49 11.85 -7.59
C LEU A 394 -14.48 13.24 -8.23
N ASP A 395 -13.39 13.49 -8.96
CA ASP A 395 -13.09 14.79 -9.55
C ASP A 395 -13.04 14.72 -11.08
N ILE A 396 -13.72 15.66 -11.74
CA ILE A 396 -13.55 15.93 -13.17
C ILE A 396 -13.17 17.38 -13.41
N GLU A 397 -12.35 17.59 -14.41
CA GLU A 397 -11.95 18.92 -14.88
C GLU A 397 -12.43 19.16 -16.32
N MET A 398 -12.71 20.41 -16.64
CA MET A 398 -13.05 20.85 -17.99
C MET A 398 -12.67 22.30 -18.20
N MET A 399 -12.43 22.71 -19.45
CA MET A 399 -12.20 24.12 -19.75
C MET A 399 -13.43 24.95 -19.39
N ARG A 400 -13.22 26.19 -18.93
CA ARG A 400 -14.32 27.05 -18.47
C ARG A 400 -15.43 27.25 -19.51
N SER A 401 -15.12 27.26 -20.78
CA SER A 401 -16.13 27.34 -21.84
C SER A 401 -17.10 26.15 -21.82
N ASP A 402 -16.56 24.95 -21.62
CA ASP A 402 -17.36 23.73 -21.52
C ASP A 402 -18.07 23.66 -20.16
N TYR A 403 -17.43 24.11 -19.08
CA TYR A 403 -18.06 24.23 -17.75
C TYR A 403 -19.32 25.10 -17.78
N VAL A 404 -19.25 26.27 -18.36
CA VAL A 404 -20.42 27.18 -18.48
C VAL A 404 -21.54 26.50 -19.25
N ARG A 405 -21.22 25.88 -20.40
CA ARG A 405 -22.21 25.13 -21.20
C ARG A 405 -22.84 23.96 -20.39
N LEU A 406 -22.05 23.24 -19.62
CA LEU A 406 -22.54 22.16 -18.78
C LEU A 406 -23.49 22.70 -17.71
N MET A 407 -23.12 23.76 -17.00
CA MET A 407 -23.97 24.37 -15.96
C MET A 407 -25.32 24.88 -16.50
N ASP A 408 -25.37 25.30 -17.77
CA ASP A 408 -26.62 25.73 -18.43
C ASP A 408 -27.52 24.53 -18.82
N VAL A 409 -26.93 23.37 -19.09
CA VAL A 409 -27.64 22.16 -19.56
C VAL A 409 -28.12 21.28 -18.40
N LEU A 410 -27.30 21.12 -17.36
CA LEU A 410 -27.58 20.17 -16.26
C LEU A 410 -28.95 20.38 -15.59
N PRO A 411 -29.44 21.59 -15.29
CA PRO A 411 -30.75 21.77 -14.65
C PRO A 411 -31.93 21.18 -15.42
N GLN A 412 -31.78 20.94 -16.72
CA GLN A 412 -32.83 20.44 -17.60
C GLN A 412 -32.66 18.95 -17.96
N GLU A 413 -31.46 18.41 -17.82
CA GLU A 413 -31.10 17.06 -18.27
C GLU A 413 -30.82 16.07 -17.13
N LEU A 414 -30.57 16.57 -15.91
CA LEU A 414 -30.35 15.68 -14.76
C LEU A 414 -31.62 14.91 -14.41
N PRO A 415 -31.51 13.60 -14.14
CA PRO A 415 -32.62 12.84 -13.60
C PRO A 415 -33.00 13.31 -12.18
N ASP A 416 -34.23 13.06 -11.74
CA ASP A 416 -34.81 13.53 -10.47
C ASP A 416 -33.99 13.14 -9.22
N TRP A 417 -33.24 12.05 -9.30
CA TRP A 417 -32.40 11.59 -8.21
C TRP A 417 -31.07 12.34 -8.08
N LEU A 418 -30.74 13.23 -9.03
CA LEU A 418 -29.55 14.09 -9.00
C LEU A 418 -29.92 15.55 -8.80
N ALA A 419 -29.01 16.30 -8.22
CA ALA A 419 -29.12 17.75 -8.06
C ALA A 419 -27.81 18.43 -8.43
N LEU A 420 -27.91 19.48 -9.27
CA LEU A 420 -26.82 20.42 -9.44
C LEU A 420 -26.73 21.32 -8.20
N GLN A 421 -25.54 21.43 -7.63
CA GLN A 421 -25.24 22.35 -6.53
C GLN A 421 -24.12 23.31 -6.95
N ASP A 422 -24.51 24.57 -7.09
CA ASP A 422 -23.64 25.71 -7.37
C ASP A 422 -24.20 26.95 -6.64
N ASP A 423 -23.60 28.12 -6.84
CA ASP A 423 -24.02 29.38 -6.23
C ASP A 423 -25.39 29.90 -6.70
N LYS A 424 -25.93 29.37 -7.82
CA LYS A 424 -27.26 29.71 -8.33
C LYS A 424 -28.35 28.83 -7.74
N THR A 425 -28.07 27.54 -7.53
CA THR A 425 -29.03 26.52 -7.07
C THR A 425 -29.10 26.43 -5.55
N ASP A 426 -27.99 26.72 -4.85
CA ASP A 426 -27.89 26.78 -3.39
C ASP A 426 -27.28 28.09 -2.91
N PRO A 427 -28.07 29.00 -2.34
CA PRO A 427 -27.59 30.31 -1.87
C PRO A 427 -26.51 30.24 -0.78
N ASN A 428 -26.37 29.14 -0.09
CA ASN A 428 -25.36 28.92 0.94
C ASN A 428 -24.09 28.23 0.42
N TYR A 429 -24.09 27.82 -0.82
CA TYR A 429 -22.93 27.21 -1.47
C TYR A 429 -21.88 28.30 -1.81
N PHE A 430 -20.64 28.08 -1.44
CA PHE A 430 -19.58 29.08 -1.57
C PHE A 430 -18.28 28.55 -2.17
N TYR A 431 -18.33 27.41 -2.86
CA TYR A 431 -17.23 26.96 -3.69
C TYR A 431 -17.30 27.57 -5.11
N CYS A 432 -16.14 27.79 -5.71
CA CYS A 432 -16.04 28.34 -7.08
C CYS A 432 -16.12 27.26 -8.17
N TYR A 433 -16.60 26.08 -7.83
CA TYR A 433 -16.84 24.93 -8.69
C TYR A 433 -18.19 24.30 -8.35
N ALA A 434 -18.71 23.44 -9.19
CA ALA A 434 -19.99 22.80 -8.95
C ALA A 434 -19.85 21.38 -8.39
N LYS A 435 -20.88 20.91 -7.69
CA LYS A 435 -21.09 19.53 -7.34
C LYS A 435 -22.36 19.00 -8.02
N VAL A 436 -22.38 17.74 -8.38
CA VAL A 436 -23.62 17.02 -8.69
C VAL A 436 -23.83 16.00 -7.58
N ARG A 437 -24.97 16.10 -6.89
CA ARG A 437 -25.28 15.34 -5.69
C ARG A 437 -26.40 14.32 -5.89
N ASP A 438 -26.24 13.16 -5.24
CA ASP A 438 -27.28 12.13 -5.17
C ASP A 438 -28.29 12.44 -4.05
N ARG A 439 -29.58 12.60 -4.38
CA ARG A 439 -30.66 12.84 -3.42
C ARG A 439 -31.10 11.61 -2.64
N ARG A 440 -30.62 10.42 -3.01
CA ARG A 440 -30.94 9.14 -2.36
C ARG A 440 -29.91 8.78 -1.29
N SER A 441 -29.07 9.75 -0.89
CA SER A 441 -28.05 9.58 0.15
C SER A 441 -27.86 10.84 0.95
N LYS A 442 -27.20 10.70 2.12
CA LYS A 442 -26.72 11.80 2.92
C LYS A 442 -25.27 11.53 3.32
N MET A 443 -24.41 12.49 3.09
CA MET A 443 -23.00 12.45 3.45
C MET A 443 -22.59 13.81 4.04
N LEU A 444 -22.06 13.80 5.25
CA LEU A 444 -21.56 15.01 5.91
C LEU A 444 -20.03 15.05 5.79
N GLU A 445 -19.51 16.18 5.31
CA GLU A 445 -18.07 16.41 5.24
C GLU A 445 -17.48 16.62 6.64
N GLN A 446 -16.33 16.01 6.94
CA GLN A 446 -15.65 16.14 8.25
C GLN A 446 -15.32 17.59 8.62
N ASN A 447 -15.09 18.46 7.62
CA ASN A 447 -14.80 19.87 7.82
C ASN A 447 -16.04 20.72 8.15
N ALA A 448 -17.25 20.13 8.08
CA ALA A 448 -18.55 20.76 8.32
C ALA A 448 -18.79 22.04 7.50
N TYR A 449 -18.18 22.19 6.31
CA TYR A 449 -18.46 23.31 5.42
C TYR A 449 -19.87 23.25 4.84
N ASP A 450 -20.40 22.04 4.67
CA ASP A 450 -21.71 21.73 4.10
C ASP A 450 -22.91 21.81 5.08
N ARG A 451 -22.65 22.11 6.37
CA ARG A 451 -23.69 22.07 7.43
C ARG A 451 -24.91 22.95 7.18
N MET A 452 -24.80 23.94 6.29
CA MET A 452 -25.92 24.82 5.91
C MET A 452 -26.28 24.73 4.43
N TRP A 453 -25.76 23.76 3.71
CA TRP A 453 -26.10 23.58 2.30
C TRP A 453 -27.43 22.84 2.14
N LYS A 454 -28.09 23.10 1.01
CA LYS A 454 -29.39 22.53 0.72
C LYS A 454 -29.30 21.02 0.40
N GLU A 455 -28.32 20.65 -0.38
CA GLU A 455 -28.10 19.27 -0.80
C GLU A 455 -26.86 18.73 -0.06
N GLN A 456 -26.98 17.51 0.50
CA GLN A 456 -25.94 16.89 1.34
C GLN A 456 -25.70 15.41 0.95
N GLY A 457 -26.12 14.99 -0.23
CA GLY A 457 -25.88 13.61 -0.71
C GLY A 457 -24.46 13.37 -1.21
N ILE A 458 -24.14 12.12 -1.53
CA ILE A 458 -22.92 11.73 -2.24
C ILE A 458 -22.77 12.59 -3.50
N TYR A 459 -21.55 12.95 -3.85
CA TYR A 459 -21.31 13.91 -4.93
C TYR A 459 -20.10 13.57 -5.78
N ILE A 460 -20.03 14.23 -6.94
CA ILE A 460 -18.80 14.41 -7.71
C ILE A 460 -18.50 15.90 -7.85
N ASP A 461 -17.21 16.24 -7.95
CA ASP A 461 -16.72 17.60 -8.10
C ASP A 461 -16.42 17.92 -9.57
N ILE A 462 -16.91 19.07 -10.05
CA ILE A 462 -16.73 19.55 -11.43
C ILE A 462 -15.95 20.85 -11.39
N PHE A 463 -14.68 20.82 -11.81
CA PHE A 463 -13.77 21.94 -11.73
C PHE A 463 -13.62 22.66 -13.07
N PRO A 464 -13.88 23.98 -13.13
CA PRO A 464 -13.52 24.79 -14.28
C PRO A 464 -12.00 25.02 -14.32
N MET A 465 -11.42 24.88 -15.52
CA MET A 465 -10.02 25.18 -15.81
C MET A 465 -9.91 26.44 -16.63
N GLU A 466 -8.94 27.30 -16.30
CA GLU A 466 -8.74 28.60 -16.93
C GLU A 466 -7.28 28.83 -17.31
N GLN A 467 -7.05 29.65 -18.34
CA GLN A 467 -5.71 30.08 -18.73
C GLN A 467 -5.38 31.42 -18.07
N HIS A 468 -4.57 31.41 -17.01
CA HIS A 468 -4.10 32.63 -16.35
C HIS A 468 -2.76 32.40 -15.62
N PRO A 469 -2.00 33.48 -15.32
CA PRO A 469 -0.72 33.37 -14.64
C PRO A 469 -0.86 32.82 -13.22
N ILE A 470 0.07 31.98 -12.79
CA ILE A 470 0.08 31.36 -11.44
C ILE A 470 0.02 32.41 -10.33
N TRP A 471 0.74 33.54 -10.47
CA TRP A 471 0.72 34.59 -9.44
C TRP A 471 -0.68 35.18 -9.23
N LEU A 472 -1.48 35.29 -10.28
CA LEU A 472 -2.85 35.78 -10.20
C LEU A 472 -3.75 34.75 -9.51
N HIS A 473 -3.54 33.46 -9.80
CA HIS A 473 -4.23 32.39 -9.09
C HIS A 473 -3.96 32.44 -7.59
N LYS A 474 -2.68 32.55 -7.18
CA LYS A 474 -2.30 32.69 -5.76
C LYS A 474 -2.91 33.91 -5.08
N LEU A 475 -3.17 34.98 -5.83
CA LEU A 475 -3.91 36.15 -5.29
C LEU A 475 -5.37 35.79 -5.00
N THR A 476 -6.03 35.05 -5.89
CA THR A 476 -7.42 34.66 -5.71
C THR A 476 -7.59 33.63 -4.57
N GLU A 477 -6.62 32.75 -4.36
CA GLU A 477 -6.61 31.83 -3.19
C GLU A 477 -6.67 32.57 -1.85
N LYS A 478 -5.98 33.72 -1.72
CA LYS A 478 -6.00 34.51 -0.48
C LYS A 478 -7.39 35.06 -0.18
N THR A 479 -8.16 35.43 -1.21
CA THR A 479 -9.52 35.95 -1.04
C THR A 479 -10.47 34.85 -0.53
N ILE A 480 -10.34 33.64 -1.04
CA ILE A 480 -11.09 32.45 -0.60
C ILE A 480 -10.64 31.98 0.78
N GLY A 481 -9.34 32.00 1.04
CA GLY A 481 -8.80 31.63 2.37
C GLY A 481 -9.37 32.48 3.49
N HIS A 482 -9.61 33.78 3.24
CA HIS A 482 -10.29 34.67 4.19
C HIS A 482 -11.74 34.22 4.44
N MET A 483 -12.48 33.88 3.41
CA MET A 483 -13.86 33.39 3.49
C MET A 483 -13.95 32.07 4.29
N TYR A 484 -13.09 31.09 4.03
CA TYR A 484 -13.02 29.84 4.80
C TYR A 484 -12.66 30.07 6.26
N LYS A 485 -11.78 31.04 6.55
CA LYS A 485 -11.45 31.42 7.92
C LYS A 485 -12.68 31.96 8.65
N VAL A 486 -13.43 32.88 8.02
CA VAL A 486 -14.69 33.45 8.59
C VAL A 486 -15.68 32.32 8.91
N TRP A 487 -15.88 31.38 7.99
CA TRP A 487 -16.80 30.25 8.19
C TRP A 487 -16.36 29.34 9.34
N ARG A 488 -15.09 28.96 9.38
CA ARG A 488 -14.57 27.99 10.36
C ARG A 488 -14.45 28.54 11.78
N THR A 489 -14.20 29.84 11.95
CA THR A 489 -13.98 30.45 13.27
C THR A 489 -15.24 31.05 13.87
N SER A 490 -16.35 31.08 13.16
CA SER A 490 -17.61 31.67 13.68
C SER A 490 -18.33 30.69 14.60
N THR A 491 -18.88 31.23 15.68
CA THR A 491 -19.77 30.53 16.60
C THR A 491 -21.26 30.75 16.29
N ASP A 492 -21.59 31.60 15.31
CA ASP A 492 -22.95 31.94 14.86
C ASP A 492 -23.03 31.70 13.35
N ASP A 493 -23.61 30.57 12.96
CA ASP A 493 -23.72 30.14 11.57
C ASP A 493 -24.54 31.13 10.72
N ALA A 494 -25.59 31.74 11.27
CA ALA A 494 -26.43 32.68 10.52
C ALA A 494 -25.69 33.98 10.17
N LYS A 495 -24.80 34.44 11.03
CA LYS A 495 -23.94 35.60 10.75
C LYS A 495 -22.79 35.21 9.84
N ALA A 496 -22.20 34.03 10.04
CA ALA A 496 -21.11 33.53 9.24
C ALA A 496 -21.52 33.38 7.77
N ILE A 497 -22.62 32.68 7.51
CA ILE A 497 -23.08 32.46 6.14
C ILE A 497 -23.43 33.78 5.42
N LYS A 498 -24.01 34.75 6.12
CA LYS A 498 -24.29 36.07 5.55
C LYS A 498 -23.00 36.81 5.14
N SER A 499 -21.96 36.72 5.95
CA SER A 499 -20.64 37.30 5.65
C SER A 499 -19.94 36.58 4.50
N VAL A 500 -19.93 35.23 4.54
CA VAL A 500 -19.37 34.37 3.50
C VAL A 500 -20.05 34.65 2.15
N ARG A 501 -21.38 34.68 2.08
CA ARG A 501 -22.14 35.00 0.86
C ARG A 501 -21.79 36.38 0.29
N ARG A 502 -21.60 37.36 1.14
CA ARG A 502 -21.21 38.71 0.71
C ARG A 502 -19.80 38.72 0.11
N ILE A 503 -18.84 38.06 0.75
CA ILE A 503 -17.46 37.94 0.25
C ILE A 503 -17.44 37.16 -1.05
N PHE A 504 -18.16 36.04 -1.10
CA PHE A 504 -18.26 35.20 -2.28
C PHE A 504 -18.87 35.95 -3.47
N TRP A 505 -19.95 36.68 -3.25
CA TRP A 505 -20.59 37.51 -4.29
C TRP A 505 -19.62 38.58 -4.81
N LEU A 506 -18.91 39.29 -3.94
CA LEU A 506 -17.92 40.30 -4.36
C LEU A 506 -16.81 39.69 -5.21
N ASN A 507 -16.31 38.52 -4.81
CA ASN A 507 -15.29 37.82 -5.56
C ASN A 507 -15.80 37.35 -6.93
N ASN A 508 -16.91 36.62 -6.96
CA ASN A 508 -17.42 36.00 -8.19
C ASN A 508 -18.08 36.97 -9.15
N SER A 509 -18.78 38.00 -8.65
CA SER A 509 -19.53 38.93 -9.51
C SER A 509 -18.75 40.18 -9.88
N VAL A 510 -17.68 40.51 -9.16
CA VAL A 510 -16.91 41.73 -9.42
C VAL A 510 -15.43 41.42 -9.64
N LEU A 511 -14.74 40.86 -8.66
CA LEU A 511 -13.28 40.72 -8.71
C LEU A 511 -12.82 39.77 -9.83
N TYR A 512 -13.34 38.53 -9.83
CA TYR A 512 -12.90 37.52 -10.81
C TYR A 512 -13.25 37.86 -12.26
N PRO A 513 -14.44 38.43 -12.60
CA PRO A 513 -14.70 38.92 -13.95
C PRO A 513 -13.71 40.00 -14.40
N CYS A 514 -13.37 40.96 -13.51
CA CYS A 514 -12.38 42.00 -13.83
C CYS A 514 -10.99 41.38 -14.04
N LEU A 515 -10.59 40.42 -13.21
CA LEU A 515 -9.30 39.71 -13.37
C LEU A 515 -9.26 38.88 -14.64
N ARG A 516 -10.36 38.21 -15.03
CA ARG A 516 -10.46 37.48 -16.31
C ARG A 516 -10.30 38.40 -17.50
N LEU A 517 -10.92 39.57 -17.49
CA LEU A 517 -10.74 40.56 -18.53
C LEU A 517 -9.26 40.97 -18.65
N PHE A 518 -8.59 41.21 -17.51
CA PHE A 518 -7.15 41.48 -17.48
C PHE A 518 -6.33 40.34 -18.07
N THR A 519 -6.65 39.07 -17.75
CA THR A 519 -5.90 37.91 -18.25
C THR A 519 -6.05 37.73 -19.76
N ILE A 520 -7.19 38.06 -20.37
CA ILE A 520 -7.37 38.04 -21.83
C ILE A 520 -6.36 38.96 -22.50
N LEU A 521 -6.18 40.15 -21.95
CA LEU A 521 -5.21 41.13 -22.47
C LEU A 521 -3.76 40.68 -22.25
N TYR A 522 -3.46 40.09 -21.08
CA TYR A 522 -2.14 39.61 -20.70
C TYR A 522 -1.72 38.37 -21.50
N SER A 523 -2.64 37.45 -21.81
CA SER A 523 -2.39 36.23 -22.58
C SER A 523 -1.90 36.45 -24.02
N LEU A 524 -2.02 37.66 -24.52
CA LEU A 524 -1.44 38.05 -25.83
C LEU A 524 0.09 38.11 -25.79
N PHE A 525 0.70 38.13 -24.60
CA PHE A 525 2.14 38.39 -24.41
C PHE A 525 2.88 37.30 -23.63
N THR A 526 2.21 36.25 -23.15
CA THR A 526 2.83 35.21 -22.28
C THR A 526 2.43 33.80 -22.68
N SER A 527 3.24 32.78 -22.24
CA SER A 527 2.91 31.38 -22.41
C SER A 527 1.61 30.99 -21.67
N LYS A 528 0.78 30.23 -22.34
CA LYS A 528 -0.54 29.80 -21.84
C LYS A 528 -0.37 28.62 -20.91
N VAL A 529 -0.47 28.87 -19.62
CA VAL A 529 -0.55 27.83 -18.60
C VAL A 529 -2.01 27.66 -18.19
N ILE A 530 -2.49 26.42 -18.14
CA ILE A 530 -3.81 26.07 -17.62
C ILE A 530 -3.69 25.85 -16.12
N THR A 531 -4.61 26.44 -15.36
CA THR A 531 -4.72 26.27 -13.90
C THR A 531 -6.18 26.04 -13.54
N SER A 532 -6.44 25.64 -12.29
CA SER A 532 -7.82 25.62 -11.76
C SER A 532 -8.45 27.03 -11.84
N GLY A 533 -9.77 27.10 -11.90
CA GLY A 533 -10.48 28.37 -11.95
C GLY A 533 -10.18 29.28 -10.76
N MET A 534 -10.36 30.59 -10.96
CA MET A 534 -10.14 31.58 -9.90
C MET A 534 -10.94 31.25 -8.64
N GLY A 535 -10.29 31.30 -7.48
CA GLY A 535 -10.92 30.98 -6.20
C GLY A 535 -10.94 29.50 -5.83
N ILE A 536 -10.27 28.63 -6.60
CA ILE A 536 -10.09 27.22 -6.27
C ILE A 536 -8.68 27.02 -5.70
N PRO A 537 -8.49 26.41 -4.52
CA PRO A 537 -7.19 26.36 -3.82
C PRO A 537 -6.22 25.32 -4.41
N PHE A 538 -6.04 25.31 -5.74
CA PHE A 538 -5.08 24.46 -6.45
C PHE A 538 -4.43 25.24 -7.58
N HIS A 539 -3.14 25.50 -7.45
CA HIS A 539 -2.41 26.39 -8.37
C HIS A 539 -1.35 25.68 -9.23
N ASN A 540 -1.27 24.35 -9.18
CA ASN A 540 -0.29 23.62 -9.99
C ASN A 540 -0.54 23.85 -11.48
N PRO A 541 0.48 24.24 -12.24
CA PRO A 541 0.34 24.47 -13.68
C PRO A 541 0.07 23.15 -14.42
N ARG A 542 -0.72 23.25 -15.48
CA ARG A 542 -0.97 22.18 -16.43
C ARG A 542 -0.63 22.67 -17.83
N TYR A 543 -0.18 21.76 -18.67
CA TYR A 543 0.26 22.08 -20.02
C TYR A 543 -0.76 21.58 -21.03
N GLU A 544 -1.11 22.44 -22.00
CA GLU A 544 -2.15 22.16 -23.00
C GLU A 544 -1.81 20.92 -23.84
N GLU A 545 -0.53 20.73 -24.17
CA GLU A 545 0.00 19.60 -24.93
C GLU A 545 -0.07 18.26 -24.17
N GLU A 546 -0.17 18.29 -22.84
CA GLU A 546 -0.35 17.06 -22.03
C GLU A 546 -1.82 16.67 -21.94
N ILE A 547 -2.72 17.66 -21.98
CA ILE A 547 -4.16 17.43 -21.84
C ILE A 547 -4.78 17.09 -23.20
N PHE A 548 -4.46 17.83 -24.27
CA PHE A 548 -5.16 17.71 -25.54
C PHE A 548 -4.28 17.14 -26.67
N PRO A 549 -4.90 16.36 -27.60
CA PRO A 549 -6.30 15.96 -27.65
C PRO A 549 -6.62 14.91 -26.58
N LEU A 550 -7.80 14.96 -25.94
CA LEU A 550 -8.19 13.96 -24.94
C LEU A 550 -8.17 12.55 -25.54
N THR A 551 -7.80 11.58 -24.73
CA THR A 551 -7.91 10.15 -25.00
C THR A 551 -8.88 9.48 -24.01
N THR A 552 -8.97 8.17 -24.01
CA THR A 552 -9.79 7.42 -23.05
C THR A 552 -8.96 6.39 -22.32
N HIS A 553 -9.35 6.10 -21.08
CA HIS A 553 -8.76 5.04 -20.27
C HIS A 553 -9.87 4.28 -19.55
N ASP A 554 -9.59 3.03 -19.18
CA ASP A 554 -10.50 2.23 -18.37
C ASP A 554 -10.61 2.79 -16.95
N PHE A 555 -11.85 2.97 -16.48
CA PHE A 555 -12.17 3.32 -15.10
C PHE A 555 -13.42 2.55 -14.68
N GLU A 556 -13.27 1.58 -13.77
CA GLU A 556 -14.35 0.69 -13.32
C GLU A 556 -15.07 -0.01 -14.48
N GLY A 557 -14.34 -0.45 -15.51
CA GLY A 557 -14.89 -1.11 -16.70
C GLY A 557 -15.51 -0.17 -17.74
N HIS A 558 -15.37 1.15 -17.59
CA HIS A 558 -15.88 2.17 -18.51
C HIS A 558 -14.75 2.95 -19.16
N GLN A 559 -14.86 3.19 -20.48
CA GLN A 559 -13.91 4.03 -21.22
C GLN A 559 -14.25 5.51 -21.03
N LEU A 560 -13.51 6.18 -20.14
CA LEU A 560 -13.74 7.59 -19.77
C LEU A 560 -12.63 8.51 -20.26
N PRO A 561 -12.90 9.80 -20.50
CA PRO A 561 -11.93 10.74 -21.01
C PRO A 561 -10.80 11.05 -20.02
N VAL A 562 -9.57 11.01 -20.50
CA VAL A 562 -8.35 11.36 -19.74
C VAL A 562 -7.45 12.27 -20.58
N PRO A 563 -6.49 13.01 -19.98
CA PRO A 563 -5.47 13.76 -20.70
C PRO A 563 -4.69 12.89 -21.70
N ALA A 564 -4.28 13.47 -22.83
CA ALA A 564 -3.51 12.78 -23.88
C ALA A 564 -2.24 12.10 -23.34
N ASN A 565 -1.54 12.80 -22.47
CA ASN A 565 -0.36 12.28 -21.76
C ASN A 565 -0.60 12.32 -20.24
N ALA A 566 -1.50 11.45 -19.77
CA ALA A 566 -1.90 11.39 -18.37
C ALA A 566 -0.71 11.10 -17.42
N ASP A 567 0.28 10.31 -17.85
CA ASP A 567 1.47 10.01 -17.05
C ASP A 567 2.33 11.27 -16.82
N ALA A 568 2.67 12.01 -17.88
CA ALA A 568 3.43 13.26 -17.75
C ALA A 568 2.66 14.30 -16.92
N HIS A 569 1.36 14.43 -17.16
CA HIS A 569 0.47 15.32 -16.42
C HIS A 569 0.48 15.03 -14.91
N LEU A 570 0.31 13.75 -14.54
CA LEU A 570 0.32 13.35 -13.12
C LEU A 570 1.70 13.49 -12.48
N ARG A 571 2.79 13.18 -13.20
CA ARG A 571 4.16 13.37 -12.68
C ARG A 571 4.50 14.83 -12.41
N HIS A 572 4.02 15.74 -13.22
CA HIS A 572 4.19 17.19 -12.97
C HIS A 572 3.50 17.65 -11.69
N ILE A 573 2.32 17.10 -11.38
CA ILE A 573 1.50 17.55 -10.24
C ILE A 573 1.91 16.82 -8.96
N TYR A 574 2.13 15.51 -9.03
CA TYR A 574 2.25 14.61 -7.86
C TYR A 574 3.60 13.89 -7.75
N GLY A 575 4.53 14.11 -8.70
CA GLY A 575 5.79 13.37 -8.75
C GLY A 575 5.57 11.89 -9.11
N ASP A 576 6.17 10.98 -8.38
CA ASP A 576 5.99 9.54 -8.62
C ASP A 576 4.66 9.03 -8.04
N TYR A 577 3.55 9.38 -8.72
CA TYR A 577 2.19 9.00 -8.32
C TYR A 577 1.93 7.49 -8.38
N MET A 578 2.78 6.73 -9.08
CA MET A 578 2.69 5.27 -9.17
C MET A 578 3.12 4.58 -7.87
N GLN A 579 3.94 5.25 -7.05
CA GLN A 579 4.31 4.75 -5.74
C GLN A 579 3.10 4.74 -4.80
N LEU A 580 2.81 3.57 -4.22
CA LEU A 580 1.75 3.45 -3.23
C LEU A 580 2.20 4.05 -1.89
N PRO A 581 1.30 4.75 -1.18
CA PRO A 581 1.57 5.18 0.18
C PRO A 581 1.70 3.97 1.12
N ASP A 582 2.24 4.19 2.31
CA ASP A 582 2.26 3.16 3.35
C ASP A 582 0.81 2.85 3.78
N LEU A 583 0.30 1.71 3.34
CA LEU A 583 -1.09 1.29 3.58
C LEU A 583 -1.45 1.15 5.08
N ASN A 584 -0.44 1.05 5.96
CA ASN A 584 -0.67 0.97 7.40
C ASN A 584 -0.89 2.34 8.06
N LYS A 585 -0.53 3.42 7.35
CA LYS A 585 -0.70 4.80 7.84
C LYS A 585 -1.96 5.48 7.31
N LEU A 586 -2.71 4.82 6.43
CA LEU A 586 -3.94 5.37 5.90
C LEU A 586 -5.07 5.22 6.91
N ALA A 587 -5.73 6.33 7.22
CA ALA A 587 -6.96 6.34 8.01
C ALA A 587 -8.18 6.31 7.06
N PRO A 588 -9.28 5.64 7.42
CA PRO A 588 -10.54 5.76 6.68
C PRO A 588 -11.04 7.22 6.75
N HIS A 589 -11.41 7.77 5.61
CA HIS A 589 -11.89 9.16 5.51
C HIS A 589 -13.41 9.30 5.63
N VAL A 590 -14.16 8.20 5.61
CA VAL A 590 -15.62 8.20 5.59
C VAL A 590 -16.17 8.76 6.91
N GLY A 591 -16.87 9.89 6.82
CA GLY A 591 -17.73 10.44 7.88
C GLY A 591 -19.07 9.69 8.00
N GLU A 592 -20.10 10.33 8.50
CA GLU A 592 -21.46 9.78 8.50
C GLU A 592 -21.98 9.70 7.06
N LEU A 593 -22.35 8.48 6.63
CA LEU A 593 -22.90 8.20 5.32
C LEU A 593 -24.16 7.35 5.46
N GLU A 594 -25.26 7.83 4.92
CA GLU A 594 -26.56 7.13 4.89
C GLU A 594 -27.05 7.00 3.46
N PHE A 595 -27.63 5.84 3.14
CA PHE A 595 -28.35 5.57 1.89
C PHE A 595 -29.85 5.44 2.17
N TYR A 596 -30.68 5.97 1.29
CA TYR A 596 -32.15 5.96 1.43
C TYR A 596 -32.83 4.95 0.51
N ASP A 597 -32.05 4.06 -0.17
CA ASP A 597 -32.51 2.97 -1.04
C ASP A 597 -32.22 1.58 -0.47
#